data_58570cc099bb00023e2214f6fc2af002
#
_entry.id   58570cc099bb00023e2214f6fc2af002
#
_cell.length_a   1.000
_cell.length_b   1.000
_cell.length_c   1.000
_cell.angle_alpha   90.00
_cell.angle_beta   90.00
_cell.angle_gamma   90.00
#
_symmetry.space_group_name_H-M   'P 1'
#
loop_
_entity.id
_entity.type
_entity.pdbx_description
1 polymer ?
#
loop_
_entity_poly.entity_id
_entity_poly.type
_entity_poly.pdbx_seq_one_letter_code
_entity_poly.pdbx_strand_id
1 'polypeptide(L)'
;MFFRHRATRILGLLAILSLPAVFPFLRDQVPRTNDLASHMYRAFELEQLLRAGVIFPRWGPHLVHGYGYPVFNYFPFLSHYLIAITHIASGLDFLWSYRIVTAVVTLITTWGTFLFGRDLFENESAGVLAAVGFVYSPYLLMTANVRGGLPESLALAALSFGLWTWSRVARGERRFVIWAGLSYAILILAHNGSAVQISPILFVYAVWRGRAHIRLAIYEIGIAAIIGIGLTAFYWL
;
A
#
# COMPACT_ATOMS: atom_id res chain seq x y z
N MET A 1 8.46 28.88 9.50
CA MET A 1 9.71 28.16 9.79
C MET A 1 9.52 27.07 10.86
N PHE A 2 8.88 27.33 11.99
CA PHE A 2 8.65 26.38 13.11
C PHE A 2 7.89 25.11 12.73
N PHE A 3 6.85 25.17 11.91
CA PHE A 3 6.04 24.01 11.49
C PHE A 3 6.84 23.00 10.65
N ARG A 4 7.76 23.47 9.84
CA ARG A 4 8.60 22.62 8.98
C ARG A 4 9.58 21.78 9.82
N HIS A 5 10.19 22.36 10.85
CA HIS A 5 11.10 21.64 11.75
C HIS A 5 10.40 20.59 12.61
N ARG A 6 9.15 20.83 13.01
CA ARG A 6 8.36 19.88 13.81
C ARG A 6 7.99 18.65 12.98
N ALA A 7 7.50 18.86 11.75
CA ALA A 7 7.16 17.76 10.84
C ALA A 7 8.40 16.89 10.51
N THR A 8 9.57 17.52 10.27
CA THR A 8 10.82 16.79 10.00
C THR A 8 11.26 15.95 11.20
N ARG A 9 11.13 16.48 12.43
CA ARG A 9 11.45 15.72 13.66
C ARG A 9 10.56 14.50 13.84
N ILE A 10 9.25 14.63 13.58
CA ILE A 10 8.31 13.52 13.68
C ILE A 10 8.60 12.46 12.62
N LEU A 11 8.87 12.87 11.37
CA LEU A 11 9.28 11.96 10.30
C LEU A 11 10.55 11.20 10.67
N GLY A 12 11.56 11.90 11.17
CA GLY A 12 12.80 11.27 11.64
C GLY A 12 12.58 10.28 12.77
N LEU A 13 11.75 10.65 13.77
CA LEU A 13 11.37 9.77 14.87
C LEU A 13 10.68 8.51 14.37
N LEU A 14 9.67 8.65 13.50
CA LEU A 14 8.94 7.51 12.94
C LEU A 14 9.85 6.61 12.09
N ALA A 15 10.77 7.19 11.31
CA ALA A 15 11.76 6.43 10.57
C ALA A 15 12.65 5.61 11.51
N ILE A 16 13.19 6.24 12.57
CA ILE A 16 14.02 5.56 13.58
C ILE A 16 13.24 4.44 14.27
N LEU A 17 12.01 4.71 14.70
CA LEU A 17 11.16 3.73 15.37
C LEU A 17 10.77 2.57 14.44
N SER A 18 10.77 2.75 13.12
CA SER A 18 10.49 1.70 12.14
C SER A 18 11.73 0.87 11.76
N LEU A 19 12.95 1.33 12.08
CA LEU A 19 14.20 0.64 11.70
C LEU A 19 14.24 -0.83 12.08
N PRO A 20 13.86 -1.27 13.31
CA PRO A 20 13.88 -2.68 13.63
C PRO A 20 12.93 -3.52 12.77
N ALA A 21 11.80 -2.97 12.35
CA ALA A 21 10.85 -3.67 11.46
C ALA A 21 11.38 -3.76 10.02
N VAL A 22 12.18 -2.77 9.59
CA VAL A 22 12.79 -2.72 8.25
C VAL A 22 14.12 -3.49 8.21
N PHE A 23 14.83 -3.58 9.33
CA PHE A 23 16.18 -4.15 9.41
C PHE A 23 16.31 -5.57 8.81
N PRO A 24 15.35 -6.51 8.95
CA PRO A 24 15.45 -7.82 8.31
C PRO A 24 15.62 -7.77 6.80
N PHE A 25 15.07 -6.74 6.13
CA PHE A 25 15.18 -6.55 4.67
C PHE A 25 16.51 -5.95 4.24
N LEU A 26 17.31 -5.42 5.17
CA LEU A 26 18.63 -4.84 4.88
C LEU A 26 19.79 -5.85 5.00
N ARG A 27 19.50 -7.10 5.38
CA ARG A 27 20.50 -8.17 5.51
C ARG A 27 20.81 -8.79 4.15
N ASP A 28 22.04 -9.20 3.92
CA ASP A 28 22.47 -9.82 2.66
C ASP A 28 21.88 -11.22 2.41
N GLN A 29 21.35 -11.87 3.45
CA GLN A 29 20.77 -13.21 3.31
C GLN A 29 19.42 -13.14 2.59
N VAL A 30 19.21 -14.07 1.65
CA VAL A 30 17.89 -14.22 0.98
C VAL A 30 16.83 -14.54 2.04
N PRO A 31 15.76 -13.71 2.18
CA PRO A 31 14.69 -13.99 3.12
C PRO A 31 14.02 -15.33 2.80
N ARG A 32 13.93 -16.20 3.79
CA ARG A 32 13.20 -17.48 3.65
C ARG A 32 11.73 -17.23 3.93
N THR A 33 11.00 -16.83 2.91
CA THR A 33 9.55 -16.57 3.00
C THR A 33 8.79 -17.46 2.00
N ASN A 34 7.48 -17.61 2.23
CA ASN A 34 6.65 -18.50 1.41
C ASN A 34 6.48 -17.97 -0.03
N ASP A 35 6.28 -16.65 -0.19
CA ASP A 35 5.79 -16.07 -1.45
C ASP A 35 6.86 -15.30 -2.23
N LEU A 36 8.05 -15.05 -1.64
CA LEU A 36 9.11 -14.24 -2.26
C LEU A 36 9.46 -14.72 -3.67
N ALA A 37 9.71 -16.01 -3.85
CA ALA A 37 10.09 -16.56 -5.15
C ALA A 37 9.03 -16.27 -6.21
N SER A 38 7.75 -16.47 -5.88
CA SER A 38 6.63 -16.18 -6.77
C SER A 38 6.56 -14.69 -7.17
N HIS A 39 6.80 -13.79 -6.22
CA HIS A 39 6.82 -12.34 -6.49
C HIS A 39 8.01 -11.95 -7.36
N MET A 40 9.17 -12.55 -7.13
CA MET A 40 10.36 -12.30 -7.94
C MET A 40 10.16 -12.73 -9.40
N TYR A 41 9.64 -13.96 -9.63
CA TYR A 41 9.34 -14.44 -10.98
C TYR A 41 8.32 -13.57 -11.71
N ARG A 42 7.26 -13.14 -11.04
CA ARG A 42 6.24 -12.26 -11.62
C ARG A 42 6.80 -10.86 -11.92
N ALA A 43 7.64 -10.32 -11.06
CA ALA A 43 8.28 -9.02 -11.30
C ALA A 43 9.26 -9.09 -12.47
N PHE A 44 10.03 -10.16 -12.57
CA PHE A 44 10.92 -10.41 -13.71
C PHE A 44 10.13 -10.53 -15.01
N GLU A 45 9.07 -11.34 -15.03
CA GLU A 45 8.19 -11.49 -16.19
C GLU A 45 7.59 -10.16 -16.64
N LEU A 46 7.09 -9.39 -15.66
CA LEU A 46 6.54 -8.06 -15.92
C LEU A 46 7.58 -7.12 -16.53
N GLU A 47 8.81 -7.13 -16.03
CA GLU A 47 9.89 -6.31 -16.59
C GLU A 47 10.18 -6.66 -18.05
N GLN A 48 10.26 -7.96 -18.40
CA GLN A 48 10.47 -8.38 -19.79
C GLN A 48 9.38 -7.85 -20.71
N LEU A 49 8.12 -7.92 -20.25
CA LEU A 49 6.97 -7.40 -20.99
C LEU A 49 7.01 -5.87 -21.12
N LEU A 50 7.37 -5.16 -20.04
CA LEU A 50 7.54 -3.70 -20.09
C LEU A 50 8.65 -3.27 -21.08
N ARG A 51 9.78 -3.98 -21.11
CA ARG A 51 10.86 -3.74 -22.07
C ARG A 51 10.43 -4.04 -23.51
N ALA A 52 9.51 -4.98 -23.70
CA ALA A 52 8.88 -5.27 -24.99
C ALA A 52 7.76 -4.27 -25.37
N GLY A 53 7.50 -3.23 -24.54
CA GLY A 53 6.49 -2.22 -24.79
C GLY A 53 5.07 -2.60 -24.34
N VAL A 54 4.88 -3.73 -23.67
CA VAL A 54 3.58 -4.17 -23.15
C VAL A 54 3.38 -3.58 -21.77
N ILE A 55 2.68 -2.43 -21.70
CA ILE A 55 2.49 -1.70 -20.43
C ILE A 55 1.51 -2.40 -19.49
N PHE A 56 0.43 -2.98 -20.02
CA PHE A 56 -0.60 -3.67 -19.25
C PHE A 56 -0.73 -5.12 -19.71
N PRO A 57 0.22 -6.00 -19.32
CA PRO A 57 0.17 -7.39 -19.73
C PRO A 57 -1.01 -8.11 -19.07
N ARG A 58 -1.58 -9.04 -19.81
CA ARG A 58 -2.61 -9.99 -19.34
C ARG A 58 -2.05 -11.40 -19.22
N TRP A 59 -0.99 -11.69 -19.98
CA TRP A 59 -0.37 -12.99 -20.15
C TRP A 59 1.11 -12.91 -19.83
N GLY A 60 1.62 -13.84 -19.04
CA GLY A 60 3.05 -14.03 -18.78
C GLY A 60 3.58 -15.22 -19.56
N PRO A 61 4.17 -15.03 -20.76
CA PRO A 61 4.53 -16.11 -21.67
C PRO A 61 5.60 -17.07 -21.13
N HIS A 62 6.50 -16.60 -20.27
CA HIS A 62 7.60 -17.41 -19.74
C HIS A 62 7.25 -18.11 -18.42
N LEU A 63 6.09 -17.81 -17.83
CA LEU A 63 5.63 -18.47 -16.61
C LEU A 63 5.27 -19.94 -16.88
N VAL A 64 5.24 -20.74 -15.80
CA VAL A 64 4.85 -22.16 -15.85
C VAL A 64 5.70 -22.93 -16.87
N HIS A 65 7.03 -22.84 -16.71
CA HIS A 65 8.01 -23.51 -17.58
C HIS A 65 7.89 -23.17 -19.08
N GLY A 66 7.42 -21.95 -19.40
CA GLY A 66 7.24 -21.50 -20.78
C GLY A 66 5.90 -21.84 -21.43
N TYR A 67 4.99 -22.48 -20.69
CA TYR A 67 3.62 -22.69 -21.18
C TYR A 67 2.78 -21.40 -21.14
N GLY A 68 3.24 -20.41 -20.36
CA GLY A 68 2.53 -19.17 -20.16
C GLY A 68 1.41 -19.26 -19.11
N TYR A 69 1.03 -18.11 -18.55
CA TYR A 69 0.04 -18.04 -17.50
C TYR A 69 -0.69 -16.67 -17.45
N PRO A 70 -2.04 -16.63 -17.36
CA PRO A 70 -2.79 -15.38 -17.35
C PRO A 70 -2.82 -14.70 -15.97
N VAL A 71 -1.70 -14.73 -15.23
CA VAL A 71 -1.63 -14.25 -13.84
C VAL A 71 -2.04 -12.79 -13.68
N PHE A 72 -1.72 -11.97 -14.67
CA PHE A 72 -1.99 -10.52 -14.64
C PHE A 72 -3.46 -10.17 -14.88
N ASN A 73 -4.32 -11.14 -15.22
CA ASN A 73 -5.77 -10.92 -15.31
C ASN A 73 -6.48 -10.91 -13.96
N TYR A 74 -5.96 -11.62 -12.97
CA TYR A 74 -6.64 -11.82 -11.69
C TYR A 74 -5.75 -11.60 -10.48
N PHE A 75 -4.44 -11.54 -10.65
CA PHE A 75 -3.53 -11.26 -9.56
C PHE A 75 -3.12 -9.77 -9.60
N PRO A 76 -3.31 -9.02 -8.49
CA PRO A 76 -2.91 -7.62 -8.44
C PRO A 76 -1.42 -7.46 -8.66
N PHE A 77 -1.05 -6.55 -9.53
CA PHE A 77 0.32 -6.43 -10.05
C PHE A 77 1.07 -5.20 -9.55
N LEU A 78 0.45 -4.30 -8.78
CA LEU A 78 1.08 -3.04 -8.38
C LEU A 78 2.42 -3.24 -7.67
N SER A 79 2.52 -4.22 -6.77
CA SER A 79 3.76 -4.55 -6.09
C SER A 79 4.86 -5.02 -7.06
N HIS A 80 4.49 -5.77 -8.09
CA HIS A 80 5.43 -6.25 -9.12
C HIS A 80 5.92 -5.11 -10.01
N TYR A 81 5.05 -4.13 -10.34
CA TYR A 81 5.47 -2.89 -11.02
C TYR A 81 6.47 -2.11 -10.17
N LEU A 82 6.22 -1.97 -8.86
CA LEU A 82 7.15 -1.26 -7.98
C LEU A 82 8.52 -1.94 -7.94
N ILE A 83 8.56 -3.28 -7.89
CA ILE A 83 9.83 -4.03 -7.94
C ILE A 83 10.52 -3.83 -9.30
N ALA A 84 9.80 -4.05 -10.41
CA ALA A 84 10.35 -3.95 -11.75
C ALA A 84 10.85 -2.53 -12.07
N ILE A 85 10.08 -1.50 -11.73
CA ILE A 85 10.49 -0.09 -11.91
C ILE A 85 11.70 0.24 -11.04
N THR A 86 11.75 -0.23 -9.79
CA THR A 86 12.91 -0.02 -8.91
C THR A 86 14.16 -0.69 -9.51
N HIS A 87 14.04 -1.91 -10.02
CA HIS A 87 15.12 -2.61 -10.70
C HIS A 87 15.62 -1.83 -11.93
N ILE A 88 14.71 -1.43 -12.82
CA ILE A 88 15.04 -0.68 -14.04
C ILE A 88 15.70 0.67 -13.71
N ALA A 89 15.17 1.39 -12.73
CA ALA A 89 15.63 2.74 -12.40
C ALA A 89 16.95 2.75 -11.62
N SER A 90 17.20 1.76 -10.76
CA SER A 90 18.37 1.72 -9.89
C SER A 90 19.52 0.87 -10.43
N GLY A 91 19.24 -0.08 -11.33
CA GLY A 91 20.20 -1.10 -11.76
C GLY A 91 20.55 -2.15 -10.69
N LEU A 92 19.90 -2.10 -9.52
CA LEU A 92 20.06 -3.11 -8.47
C LEU A 92 19.38 -4.41 -8.88
N ASP A 93 19.81 -5.55 -8.33
CA ASP A 93 19.13 -6.80 -8.57
C ASP A 93 17.67 -6.82 -8.04
N PHE A 94 16.90 -7.82 -8.47
CA PHE A 94 15.49 -7.94 -8.08
C PHE A 94 15.30 -8.11 -6.57
N LEU A 95 16.21 -8.79 -5.88
CA LEU A 95 16.11 -9.01 -4.44
C LEU A 95 16.29 -7.69 -3.68
N TRP A 96 17.28 -6.87 -4.06
CA TRP A 96 17.45 -5.55 -3.49
C TRP A 96 16.30 -4.62 -3.85
N SER A 97 15.77 -4.70 -5.06
CA SER A 97 14.58 -3.93 -5.47
C SER A 97 13.36 -4.29 -4.61
N TYR A 98 13.11 -5.59 -4.38
CA TYR A 98 12.07 -6.05 -3.45
C TYR A 98 12.27 -5.54 -2.03
N ARG A 99 13.50 -5.61 -1.50
CA ARG A 99 13.84 -5.12 -0.15
C ARG A 99 13.57 -3.64 0.02
N ILE A 100 14.01 -2.83 -0.94
CA ILE A 100 13.79 -1.39 -0.95
C ILE A 100 12.29 -1.09 -0.97
N VAL A 101 11.53 -1.72 -1.88
CA VAL A 101 10.08 -1.52 -1.96
C VAL A 101 9.41 -1.92 -0.65
N THR A 102 9.78 -3.06 -0.04
CA THR A 102 9.21 -3.50 1.24
C THR A 102 9.54 -2.53 2.37
N ALA A 103 10.77 -2.03 2.43
CA ALA A 103 11.19 -1.03 3.42
C ALA A 103 10.38 0.27 3.26
N VAL A 104 10.26 0.76 2.03
CA VAL A 104 9.48 1.97 1.71
C VAL A 104 8.01 1.79 2.06
N VAL A 105 7.41 0.65 1.72
CA VAL A 105 6.01 0.32 2.07
C VAL A 105 5.82 0.32 3.58
N THR A 106 6.77 -0.24 4.35
CA THR A 106 6.72 -0.21 5.82
C THR A 106 6.75 1.22 6.37
N LEU A 107 7.62 2.08 5.83
CA LEU A 107 7.70 3.49 6.23
C LEU A 107 6.42 4.25 5.87
N ILE A 108 5.85 3.99 4.69
CA ILE A 108 4.58 4.57 4.26
C ILE A 108 3.45 4.12 5.20
N THR A 109 3.40 2.84 5.57
CA THR A 109 2.42 2.30 6.53
C THR A 109 2.52 3.02 7.88
N THR A 110 3.74 3.18 8.39
CA THR A 110 4.02 3.92 9.63
C THR A 110 3.48 5.34 9.56
N TRP A 111 3.80 6.04 8.48
CA TRP A 111 3.38 7.42 8.28
C TRP A 111 1.85 7.56 8.16
N GLY A 112 1.20 6.71 7.35
CA GLY A 112 -0.25 6.71 7.19
C GLY A 112 -0.97 6.45 8.51
N THR A 113 -0.49 5.48 9.29
CA THR A 113 -1.05 5.14 10.60
C THR A 113 -0.85 6.28 11.62
N PHE A 114 0.31 6.94 11.60
CA PHE A 114 0.56 8.14 12.40
C PHE A 114 -0.46 9.24 12.08
N LEU A 115 -0.66 9.56 10.80
CA LEU A 115 -1.60 10.59 10.38
C LEU A 115 -3.02 10.27 10.83
N PHE A 116 -3.44 9.03 10.67
CA PHE A 116 -4.75 8.56 11.10
C PHE A 116 -4.91 8.63 12.63
N GLY A 117 -3.98 8.08 13.39
CA GLY A 117 -4.03 8.08 14.85
C GLY A 117 -3.98 9.49 15.43
N ARG A 118 -3.09 10.34 14.92
CA ARG A 118 -3.02 11.75 15.31
C ARG A 118 -4.34 12.48 15.10
N ASP A 119 -4.97 12.30 13.95
CA ASP A 119 -6.21 12.97 13.62
C ASP A 119 -7.43 12.38 14.36
N LEU A 120 -7.39 11.10 14.69
CA LEU A 120 -8.45 10.42 15.42
C LEU A 120 -8.51 10.88 16.88
N PHE A 121 -7.34 10.99 17.51
CA PHE A 121 -7.21 11.35 18.93
C PHE A 121 -6.79 12.80 19.15
N GLU A 122 -6.64 13.59 18.09
CA GLU A 122 -6.18 15.00 18.14
C GLU A 122 -4.86 15.17 18.92
N ASN A 123 -4.00 14.14 18.88
CA ASN A 123 -2.79 14.05 19.68
C ASN A 123 -1.65 13.39 18.92
N GLU A 124 -0.48 14.06 18.87
CA GLU A 124 0.70 13.54 18.16
C GLU A 124 1.27 12.27 18.82
N SER A 125 1.30 12.23 20.16
CA SER A 125 1.82 11.04 20.86
C SER A 125 0.94 9.82 20.62
N ALA A 126 -0.38 10.01 20.56
CA ALA A 126 -1.31 8.95 20.17
C ALA A 126 -1.07 8.50 18.73
N GLY A 127 -0.76 9.41 17.82
CA GLY A 127 -0.36 9.08 16.45
C GLY A 127 0.92 8.24 16.40
N VAL A 128 1.96 8.61 17.16
CA VAL A 128 3.21 7.84 17.26
C VAL A 128 2.94 6.46 17.85
N LEU A 129 2.15 6.37 18.92
CA LEU A 129 1.81 5.09 19.55
C LEU A 129 1.04 4.17 18.60
N ALA A 130 0.06 4.72 17.86
CA ALA A 130 -0.68 3.98 16.85
C ALA A 130 0.24 3.46 15.73
N ALA A 131 1.15 4.29 15.24
CA ALA A 131 2.10 3.92 14.20
C ALA A 131 3.02 2.78 14.65
N VAL A 132 3.61 2.90 15.85
CA VAL A 132 4.47 1.85 16.45
C VAL A 132 3.65 0.58 16.68
N GLY A 133 2.49 0.67 17.31
CA GLY A 133 1.62 -0.48 17.57
C GLY A 133 1.24 -1.24 16.30
N PHE A 134 0.97 -0.52 15.20
CA PHE A 134 0.61 -1.15 13.93
C PHE A 134 1.80 -1.79 13.23
N VAL A 135 2.94 -1.10 13.14
CA VAL A 135 4.15 -1.61 12.47
C VAL A 135 4.70 -2.86 13.17
N TYR A 136 4.61 -2.91 14.49
CA TYR A 136 5.02 -4.08 15.28
C TYR A 136 3.89 -5.07 15.53
N SER A 137 2.71 -4.88 14.90
CA SER A 137 1.64 -5.87 15.01
C SER A 137 2.11 -7.23 14.47
N PRO A 138 1.76 -8.34 15.14
CA PRO A 138 2.13 -9.68 14.69
C PRO A 138 1.69 -9.94 13.25
N TYR A 139 0.55 -9.41 12.85
CA TYR A 139 0.02 -9.58 11.50
C TYR A 139 0.92 -8.94 10.43
N LEU A 140 1.33 -7.67 10.62
CA LEU A 140 2.19 -6.98 9.65
C LEU A 140 3.57 -7.64 9.59
N LEU A 141 4.16 -7.96 10.76
CA LEU A 141 5.47 -8.60 10.82
C LEU A 141 5.44 -10.00 10.19
N MET A 142 4.39 -10.79 10.42
CA MET A 142 4.23 -12.11 9.81
C MET A 142 4.04 -11.99 8.28
N THR A 143 3.20 -11.07 7.83
CA THR A 143 2.96 -10.85 6.39
C THR A 143 4.24 -10.46 5.68
N ALA A 144 5.01 -9.55 6.24
CA ALA A 144 6.23 -9.04 5.61
C ALA A 144 7.40 -10.04 5.71
N ASN A 145 7.66 -10.62 6.89
CA ASN A 145 8.90 -11.37 7.16
C ASN A 145 8.76 -12.89 7.01
N VAL A 146 7.56 -13.46 7.21
CA VAL A 146 7.34 -14.91 7.12
C VAL A 146 6.69 -15.28 5.79
N ARG A 147 5.63 -14.58 5.41
CA ARG A 147 4.96 -14.83 4.13
C ARG A 147 5.70 -14.22 2.94
N GLY A 148 6.34 -13.06 3.12
CA GLY A 148 6.89 -12.28 2.00
C GLY A 148 5.78 -11.65 1.15
N GLY A 149 4.62 -11.40 1.76
CA GLY A 149 3.40 -10.92 1.11
C GLY A 149 3.44 -9.41 0.83
N LEU A 150 4.33 -8.96 -0.04
CA LEU A 150 4.45 -7.55 -0.41
C LEU A 150 3.14 -6.95 -0.94
N PRO A 151 2.32 -7.63 -1.78
CA PRO A 151 1.02 -7.11 -2.19
C PRO A 151 0.11 -6.74 -1.02
N GLU A 152 0.01 -7.62 -0.04
CA GLU A 152 -0.81 -7.40 1.15
C GLU A 152 -0.23 -6.31 2.06
N SER A 153 1.09 -6.26 2.23
CA SER A 153 1.76 -5.17 2.95
C SER A 153 1.48 -3.80 2.31
N LEU A 154 1.48 -3.73 0.98
CA LEU A 154 1.12 -2.53 0.24
C LEU A 154 -0.36 -2.17 0.41
N ALA A 155 -1.26 -3.16 0.46
CA ALA A 155 -2.68 -2.93 0.77
C ALA A 155 -2.87 -2.37 2.19
N LEU A 156 -2.09 -2.82 3.18
CA LEU A 156 -2.13 -2.27 4.54
C LEU A 156 -1.60 -0.83 4.60
N ALA A 157 -0.60 -0.49 3.78
CA ALA A 157 -0.15 0.89 3.60
C ALA A 157 -1.28 1.76 3.00
N ALA A 158 -1.93 1.28 1.95
CA ALA A 158 -3.07 1.96 1.33
C ALA A 158 -4.25 2.12 2.31
N LEU A 159 -4.53 1.11 3.14
CA LEU A 159 -5.54 1.18 4.19
C LEU A 159 -5.21 2.26 5.21
N SER A 160 -3.96 2.36 5.67
CA SER A 160 -3.55 3.36 6.67
C SER A 160 -3.82 4.79 6.18
N PHE A 161 -3.45 5.09 4.94
CA PHE A 161 -3.79 6.37 4.29
C PHE A 161 -5.28 6.49 3.98
N GLY A 162 -5.92 5.40 3.59
CA GLY A 162 -7.36 5.34 3.36
C GLY A 162 -8.14 5.76 4.60
N LEU A 163 -7.90 5.16 5.74
CA LEU A 163 -8.55 5.51 7.00
C LEU A 163 -8.39 6.99 7.33
N TRP A 164 -7.22 7.55 7.12
CA TRP A 164 -6.97 8.98 7.32
C TRP A 164 -7.75 9.84 6.33
N THR A 165 -7.60 9.62 5.03
CA THR A 165 -8.20 10.46 3.99
C THR A 165 -9.72 10.34 3.96
N TRP A 166 -10.27 9.14 4.10
CA TRP A 166 -11.72 8.91 4.16
C TRP A 166 -12.34 9.53 5.41
N SER A 167 -11.63 9.51 6.56
CA SER A 167 -12.05 10.22 7.77
C SER A 167 -12.14 11.73 7.55
N ARG A 168 -11.21 12.31 6.77
CA ARG A 168 -11.20 13.73 6.39
C ARG A 168 -12.36 14.06 5.46
N VAL A 169 -12.59 13.23 4.43
CA VAL A 169 -13.75 13.35 3.52
C VAL A 169 -15.06 13.31 4.30
N ALA A 170 -15.20 12.33 5.20
CA ALA A 170 -16.39 12.19 6.03
C ALA A 170 -16.70 13.41 6.92
N ARG A 171 -15.67 14.20 7.26
CA ARG A 171 -15.81 15.47 8.00
C ARG A 171 -16.06 16.69 7.09
N GLY A 172 -16.26 16.48 5.78
CA GLY A 172 -16.54 17.53 4.80
C GLY A 172 -15.30 18.21 4.21
N GLU A 173 -14.11 17.66 4.41
CA GLU A 173 -12.88 18.21 3.83
C GLU A 173 -12.69 17.71 2.38
N ARG A 174 -13.43 18.34 1.43
CA ARG A 174 -13.50 17.95 0.02
C ARG A 174 -12.16 17.80 -0.70
N ARG A 175 -11.14 18.55 -0.28
CA ARG A 175 -9.79 18.45 -0.84
C ARG A 175 -9.18 17.05 -0.70
N PHE A 176 -9.70 16.23 0.22
CA PHE A 176 -9.24 14.87 0.44
C PHE A 176 -9.95 13.82 -0.43
N VAL A 177 -11.00 14.17 -1.19
CA VAL A 177 -11.77 13.23 -2.02
C VAL A 177 -10.87 12.52 -3.04
N ILE A 178 -9.98 13.27 -3.72
CA ILE A 178 -9.02 12.68 -4.67
C ILE A 178 -8.05 11.74 -3.96
N TRP A 179 -7.51 12.13 -2.82
CA TRP A 179 -6.59 11.30 -2.05
C TRP A 179 -7.25 10.04 -1.48
N ALA A 180 -8.52 10.14 -1.09
CA ALA A 180 -9.32 9.02 -0.67
C ALA A 180 -9.57 8.04 -1.84
N GLY A 181 -9.88 8.55 -3.03
CA GLY A 181 -10.01 7.76 -4.24
C GLY A 181 -8.71 7.09 -4.65
N LEU A 182 -7.58 7.82 -4.61
CA LEU A 182 -6.26 7.27 -4.90
C LEU A 182 -5.86 6.16 -3.92
N SER A 183 -6.07 6.36 -2.61
CA SER A 183 -5.78 5.32 -1.61
C SER A 183 -6.62 4.07 -1.84
N TYR A 184 -7.87 4.23 -2.28
CA TYR A 184 -8.75 3.12 -2.62
C TYR A 184 -8.30 2.39 -3.90
N ALA A 185 -7.90 3.13 -4.94
CA ALA A 185 -7.31 2.56 -6.14
C ALA A 185 -6.04 1.74 -5.84
N ILE A 186 -5.15 2.29 -5.01
CA ILE A 186 -3.93 1.59 -4.57
C ILE A 186 -4.30 0.30 -3.81
N LEU A 187 -5.29 0.34 -2.92
CA LEU A 187 -5.77 -0.83 -2.18
C LEU A 187 -6.22 -1.95 -3.14
N ILE A 188 -7.01 -1.61 -4.15
CA ILE A 188 -7.51 -2.56 -5.15
C ILE A 188 -6.36 -3.15 -5.97
N LEU A 189 -5.44 -2.31 -6.46
CA LEU A 189 -4.32 -2.73 -7.30
C LEU A 189 -3.20 -3.42 -6.51
N ALA A 190 -3.16 -3.23 -5.19
CA ALA A 190 -2.18 -3.86 -4.32
C ALA A 190 -2.56 -5.31 -4.00
N HIS A 191 -3.80 -5.53 -3.52
CA HIS A 191 -4.26 -6.86 -3.13
C HIS A 191 -5.79 -6.94 -3.15
N ASN A 192 -6.36 -7.56 -4.19
CA ASN A 192 -7.80 -7.63 -4.38
C ASN A 192 -8.53 -8.37 -3.24
N GLY A 193 -7.94 -9.42 -2.68
CA GLY A 193 -8.49 -10.11 -1.51
C GLY A 193 -8.64 -9.18 -0.30
N SER A 194 -7.61 -8.39 0.02
CA SER A 194 -7.70 -7.36 1.07
C SER A 194 -8.69 -6.27 0.70
N ALA A 195 -8.74 -5.85 -0.57
CA ALA A 195 -9.69 -4.82 -1.00
C ALA A 195 -11.15 -5.27 -0.76
N VAL A 196 -11.50 -6.50 -1.11
CA VAL A 196 -12.85 -7.05 -0.87
C VAL A 196 -13.18 -7.11 0.63
N GLN A 197 -12.23 -7.54 1.47
CA GLN A 197 -12.45 -7.66 2.92
C GLN A 197 -12.50 -6.30 3.63
N ILE A 198 -11.65 -5.36 3.23
CA ILE A 198 -11.46 -4.06 3.89
C ILE A 198 -12.52 -3.05 3.43
N SER A 199 -12.98 -3.11 2.17
CA SER A 199 -13.91 -2.10 1.63
C SER A 199 -15.16 -1.93 2.47
N PRO A 200 -15.90 -2.98 2.86
CA PRO A 200 -17.10 -2.80 3.69
C PRO A 200 -16.79 -2.09 5.02
N ILE A 201 -15.66 -2.44 5.65
CA ILE A 201 -15.24 -1.85 6.93
C ILE A 201 -14.90 -0.38 6.74
N LEU A 202 -14.14 -0.04 5.68
CA LEU A 202 -13.77 1.33 5.36
C LEU A 202 -15.00 2.21 5.08
N PHE A 203 -15.96 1.69 4.30
CA PHE A 203 -17.21 2.39 4.01
C PHE A 203 -18.04 2.63 5.27
N VAL A 204 -18.28 1.60 6.07
CA VAL A 204 -19.04 1.71 7.34
C VAL A 204 -18.36 2.70 8.28
N TYR A 205 -17.04 2.62 8.43
CA TYR A 205 -16.26 3.53 9.23
C TYR A 205 -16.41 4.99 8.76
N ALA A 206 -16.26 5.23 7.46
CA ALA A 206 -16.35 6.58 6.90
C ALA A 206 -17.76 7.17 7.08
N VAL A 207 -18.81 6.41 6.82
CA VAL A 207 -20.20 6.83 7.05
C VAL A 207 -20.45 7.13 8.52
N TRP A 208 -19.97 6.28 9.42
CA TRP A 208 -20.06 6.51 10.87
C TRP A 208 -19.34 7.79 11.31
N ARG A 209 -18.17 8.06 10.75
CA ARG A 209 -17.42 9.32 11.02
C ARG A 209 -18.17 10.56 10.53
N GLY A 210 -18.87 10.45 9.41
CA GLY A 210 -19.64 11.53 8.81
C GLY A 210 -21.09 11.64 9.30
N ARG A 211 -21.49 10.94 10.36
CA ARG A 211 -22.89 10.84 10.82
C ARG A 211 -23.56 12.19 11.16
N ALA A 212 -22.78 13.21 11.51
CA ALA A 212 -23.31 14.55 11.77
C ALA A 212 -23.90 15.21 10.50
N HIS A 213 -23.36 14.88 9.32
CA HIS A 213 -23.79 15.37 8.02
C HIS A 213 -23.88 14.20 7.01
N ILE A 214 -24.64 13.19 7.37
CA ILE A 214 -24.62 11.86 6.70
C ILE A 214 -24.86 11.91 5.21
N ARG A 215 -25.74 12.77 4.72
CA ARG A 215 -26.04 12.89 3.27
C ARG A 215 -24.81 13.39 2.49
N LEU A 216 -24.13 14.42 3.03
CA LEU A 216 -22.92 14.96 2.42
C LEU A 216 -21.79 13.92 2.51
N ALA A 217 -21.63 13.27 3.64
CA ALA A 217 -20.61 12.23 3.82
C ALA A 217 -20.80 11.08 2.81
N ILE A 218 -22.01 10.55 2.65
CA ILE A 218 -22.31 9.50 1.68
C ILE A 218 -21.99 9.95 0.24
N TYR A 219 -22.35 11.19 -0.10
CA TYR A 219 -22.07 11.73 -1.43
C TYR A 219 -20.57 11.83 -1.71
N GLU A 220 -19.80 12.44 -0.83
CA GLU A 220 -18.34 12.64 -1.00
C GLU A 220 -17.57 11.29 -0.94
N ILE A 221 -17.98 10.38 -0.07
CA ILE A 221 -17.46 9.01 0.01
C ILE A 221 -17.77 8.27 -1.29
N GLY A 222 -18.98 8.42 -1.83
CA GLY A 222 -19.35 7.83 -3.11
C GLY A 222 -18.49 8.32 -4.26
N ILE A 223 -18.19 9.62 -4.33
CA ILE A 223 -17.26 10.19 -5.32
C ILE A 223 -15.86 9.58 -5.17
N ALA A 224 -15.33 9.52 -3.95
CA ALA A 224 -14.02 8.92 -3.70
C ALA A 224 -13.97 7.44 -4.15
N ALA A 225 -15.03 6.68 -3.89
CA ALA A 225 -15.14 5.30 -4.33
C ALA A 225 -15.18 5.18 -5.86
N ILE A 226 -15.98 6.02 -6.54
CA ILE A 226 -16.06 6.06 -8.00
C ILE A 226 -14.71 6.40 -8.62
N ILE A 227 -13.97 7.37 -8.05
CA ILE A 227 -12.61 7.70 -8.48
C ILE A 227 -11.70 6.47 -8.35
N GLY A 228 -11.72 5.79 -7.20
CA GLY A 228 -10.87 4.62 -6.95
C GLY A 228 -11.19 3.47 -7.91
N ILE A 229 -12.46 3.14 -8.10
CA ILE A 229 -12.91 2.10 -9.03
C ILE A 229 -12.60 2.51 -10.48
N GLY A 230 -12.86 3.77 -10.87
CA GLY A 230 -12.58 4.27 -12.21
C GLY A 230 -11.09 4.23 -12.57
N LEU A 231 -10.21 4.60 -11.64
CA LEU A 231 -8.75 4.52 -11.84
C LEU A 231 -8.25 3.08 -11.99
N THR A 232 -9.00 2.12 -11.51
CA THR A 232 -8.66 0.68 -11.63
C THR A 232 -9.42 -0.02 -12.75
N ALA A 233 -10.21 0.71 -13.55
CA ALA A 233 -11.06 0.14 -14.60
C ALA A 233 -10.30 -0.73 -15.60
N PHE A 234 -9.09 -0.32 -15.98
CA PHE A 234 -8.22 -1.09 -16.87
C PHE A 234 -7.86 -2.49 -16.33
N TYR A 235 -7.97 -2.71 -15.01
CA TYR A 235 -7.71 -4.00 -14.39
C TYR A 235 -8.93 -4.93 -14.44
N TRP A 236 -10.16 -4.36 -14.44
CA TRP A 236 -11.41 -5.11 -14.45
C TRP A 236 -11.91 -5.41 -15.88
N LEU A 237 -11.67 -4.47 -16.80
CA LEU A 237 -12.07 -4.52 -18.20
C LEU A 237 -11.02 -5.18 -19.09
#